data_a84a3de2e25c7fc5910ee7c2fa1f9b76
#
_entry.id   a84a3de2e25c7fc5910ee7c2fa1f9b76
#
_cell.length_a   1.000
_cell.length_b   1.000
_cell.length_c   1.000
_cell.angle_alpha   90.00
_cell.angle_beta   90.00
_cell.angle_gamma   90.00
#
_symmetry.space_group_name_H-M   'P 1'
#
loop_
_entity.id
_entity.type
_entity.pdbx_description
1 polymer ?
#
loop_
_entity_poly.entity_id
_entity_poly.type
_entity_poly.pdbx_seq_one_letter_code
_entity_poly.pdbx_strand_id
1 'polypeptide(L)'
;ASLDKAADANERQNIRIETGSGQVVGIVQIAGLVARRILLEAGVGDRLLVGQQFGIIRFGSRVDIWLPLATTVTVLPGQRTVAGETVIADLDGVMTEPTQTRVT
;
A
#
# COMPACT_ATOMS: atom_id res chain seq x y z
N ALA A 1 9.71 1.41 22.24
CA ALA A 1 10.28 2.16 21.11
C ALA A 1 9.16 2.63 20.19
N SER A 2 9.37 3.77 19.57
CA SER A 2 8.45 4.27 18.56
C SER A 2 8.49 3.38 17.32
N LEU A 3 7.46 3.47 16.50
CA LEU A 3 7.42 2.74 15.23
C LEU A 3 8.55 3.15 14.30
N ASP A 4 8.93 4.43 14.31
CA ASP A 4 10.03 4.92 13.48
C ASP A 4 11.36 4.28 13.86
N LYS A 5 11.60 4.14 15.16
CA LYS A 5 12.81 3.49 15.65
C LYS A 5 12.81 2.01 15.33
N ALA A 6 11.66 1.35 15.41
CA ALA A 6 11.52 -0.04 15.00
C ALA A 6 11.77 -0.22 13.51
N ALA A 7 11.32 0.72 12.69
CA ALA A 7 11.53 0.67 11.24
C ALA A 7 13.00 0.76 10.86
N ASP A 8 13.82 1.50 11.61
CA ASP A 8 15.25 1.58 11.35
C ASP A 8 15.98 0.25 11.61
N ALA A 9 15.45 -0.55 12.54
CA ALA A 9 16.06 -1.84 12.92
C ALA A 9 15.50 -3.01 12.14
N ASN A 10 14.33 -2.88 11.52
CA ASN A 10 13.61 -3.96 10.86
C ASN A 10 13.78 -3.88 9.34
N GLU A 11 13.48 -4.99 8.67
CA GLU A 11 13.54 -5.03 7.22
C GLU A 11 12.54 -4.04 6.62
N ARG A 12 12.99 -3.35 5.60
CA ARG A 12 12.20 -2.37 4.86
C ARG A 12 12.29 -2.69 3.36
N GLN A 13 11.16 -2.56 2.67
CA GLN A 13 11.09 -2.76 1.23
C GLN A 13 10.39 -1.57 0.59
N ASN A 14 11.06 -0.92 -0.34
CA ASN A 14 10.50 0.18 -1.12
C ASN A 14 10.11 -0.34 -2.50
N ILE A 15 8.89 -0.08 -2.90
CA ILE A 15 8.36 -0.53 -4.20
C ILE A 15 7.81 0.68 -4.92
N ARG A 16 8.21 0.84 -6.17
CA ARG A 16 7.66 1.87 -7.06
C ARG A 16 6.86 1.19 -8.13
N ILE A 17 5.59 1.56 -8.25
CA ILE A 17 4.69 1.01 -9.26
C ILE A 17 4.30 2.14 -10.20
N GLU A 18 4.52 1.91 -11.49
CA GLU A 18 4.06 2.81 -12.55
C GLU A 18 2.81 2.21 -13.19
N THR A 19 1.74 3.00 -13.23
CA THR A 19 0.48 2.58 -13.83
C THR A 19 0.52 2.73 -15.35
N GLY A 20 -0.45 2.11 -16.03
CA GLY A 20 -0.56 2.23 -17.49
C GLY A 20 -0.78 3.65 -17.98
N SER A 21 -1.30 4.55 -17.14
CA SER A 21 -1.48 5.97 -17.45
C SER A 21 -0.27 6.83 -17.08
N GLY A 22 0.82 6.23 -16.60
CA GLY A 22 2.04 6.94 -16.26
C GLY A 22 2.08 7.52 -14.86
N GLN A 23 1.08 7.24 -14.03
CA GLN A 23 1.09 7.64 -12.62
C GLN A 23 2.00 6.74 -11.80
N VAL A 24 2.57 7.27 -10.74
CA VAL A 24 3.49 6.52 -9.88
C VAL A 24 2.92 6.42 -8.48
N VAL A 25 2.91 5.20 -7.95
CA VAL A 25 2.55 4.90 -6.58
C VAL A 25 3.77 4.30 -5.88
N GLY A 26 4.11 4.83 -4.73
CA GLY A 26 5.17 4.29 -3.90
C GLY A 26 4.59 3.49 -2.75
N ILE A 27 5.17 2.33 -2.48
CA ILE A 27 4.76 1.48 -1.36
C ILE A 27 6.01 1.21 -0.53
N VAL A 28 5.94 1.52 0.74
CA VAL A 28 7.01 1.21 1.69
C VAL A 28 6.47 0.20 2.69
N GLN A 29 7.00 -0.99 2.65
CA GLN A 29 6.67 -2.06 3.58
C GLN A 29 7.72 -2.09 4.68
N ILE A 30 7.29 -2.08 5.92
CA ILE A 30 8.17 -2.09 7.09
C ILE A 30 7.76 -3.26 7.97
N ALA A 31 8.67 -4.21 8.15
CA ALA A 31 8.40 -5.38 8.98
C ALA A 31 8.21 -4.98 10.43
N GLY A 32 7.36 -5.72 11.14
CA GLY A 32 7.09 -5.48 12.54
C GLY A 32 8.19 -6.01 13.46
N LEU A 33 7.98 -5.82 14.77
CA LEU A 33 8.95 -6.21 15.78
C LEU A 33 9.07 -7.72 15.97
N VAL A 34 8.00 -8.46 15.74
CA VAL A 34 7.95 -9.90 15.99
C VAL A 34 8.41 -10.67 14.76
N ALA A 35 7.86 -10.35 13.59
CA ALA A 35 8.23 -10.99 12.33
C ALA A 35 8.89 -9.93 11.45
N ARG A 36 10.20 -9.98 11.34
CA ARG A 36 10.99 -8.89 10.78
C ARG A 36 11.26 -9.03 9.28
N ARG A 37 10.70 -10.06 8.65
CA ARG A 37 10.93 -10.33 7.23
C ARG A 37 9.73 -9.99 6.38
N ILE A 38 10.04 -9.55 5.16
CA ILE A 38 9.07 -9.24 4.11
C ILE A 38 9.32 -10.22 2.97
N LEU A 39 8.25 -10.88 2.52
CA LEU A 39 8.32 -11.72 1.33
C LEU A 39 7.87 -10.91 0.12
N LEU A 40 8.80 -10.65 -0.77
CA LEU A 40 8.54 -9.96 -2.02
C LEU A 40 8.75 -10.94 -3.18
N GLU A 41 7.69 -11.15 -3.97
CA GLU A 41 7.71 -12.06 -5.10
C GLU A 41 7.96 -11.36 -6.43
N ALA A 42 7.78 -10.05 -6.46
CA ALA A 42 8.00 -9.25 -7.65
C ALA A 42 9.41 -8.65 -7.66
N GLY A 43 9.97 -8.49 -8.85
CA GLY A 43 11.27 -7.86 -9.06
C GLY A 43 11.16 -6.61 -9.91
N VAL A 44 12.27 -5.87 -10.00
CA VAL A 44 12.35 -4.66 -10.81
C VAL A 44 12.07 -5.01 -12.28
N GLY A 45 11.20 -4.24 -12.91
CA GLY A 45 10.81 -4.46 -14.29
C GLY A 45 9.64 -5.42 -14.49
N ASP A 46 9.18 -6.09 -13.43
CA ASP A 46 8.05 -6.99 -13.52
C ASP A 46 6.76 -6.21 -13.83
N ARG A 47 5.90 -6.85 -14.63
CA ARG A 47 4.55 -6.35 -14.86
C ARG A 47 3.60 -7.04 -13.92
N LEU A 48 2.79 -6.25 -13.22
CA LEU A 48 1.78 -6.75 -12.31
C LEU A 48 0.40 -6.62 -12.95
N LEU A 49 -0.39 -7.68 -12.85
CA LEU A 49 -1.78 -7.66 -13.27
C LEU A 49 -2.65 -7.11 -12.14
N VAL A 50 -3.79 -6.56 -12.51
CA VAL A 50 -4.78 -6.11 -11.51
C VAL A 50 -5.15 -7.29 -10.60
N GLY A 51 -5.09 -7.06 -9.29
CA GLY A 51 -5.39 -8.08 -8.30
C GLY A 51 -4.26 -9.08 -8.03
N GLN A 52 -3.14 -8.95 -8.72
CA GLN A 52 -2.02 -9.83 -8.49
C GLN A 52 -1.34 -9.53 -7.15
N GLN A 53 -1.15 -10.56 -6.35
CA GLN A 53 -0.37 -10.47 -5.13
C GLN A 53 1.13 -10.46 -5.48
N PHE A 54 1.87 -9.50 -4.95
CA PHE A 54 3.30 -9.39 -5.24
C PHE A 54 4.20 -9.61 -4.02
N GLY A 55 3.61 -9.81 -2.86
CA GLY A 55 4.36 -10.07 -1.65
C GLY A 55 3.46 -10.23 -0.45
N ILE A 56 4.06 -10.55 0.67
CA ILE A 56 3.34 -10.76 1.93
C ILE A 56 4.11 -10.05 3.04
N ILE A 57 3.38 -9.34 3.89
CA ILE A 57 3.89 -8.84 5.16
C ILE A 57 3.14 -9.51 6.30
N ARG A 58 3.81 -9.68 7.41
CA ARG A 58 3.23 -10.39 8.55
C ARG A 58 2.54 -9.42 9.50
N PHE A 59 1.76 -9.98 10.40
CA PHE A 59 1.07 -9.24 11.45
C PHE A 59 2.02 -8.30 12.21
N GLY A 60 1.55 -7.11 12.49
CA GLY A 60 2.34 -6.09 13.18
C GLY A 60 3.23 -5.25 12.27
N SER A 61 3.21 -5.51 10.97
CA SER A 61 3.94 -4.71 9.98
C SER A 61 3.19 -3.41 9.65
N ARG A 62 3.91 -2.49 9.02
CA ARG A 62 3.36 -1.22 8.55
C ARG A 62 3.56 -1.09 7.05
N VAL A 63 2.58 -0.50 6.39
CA VAL A 63 2.68 -0.16 4.96
C VAL A 63 2.36 1.31 4.80
N ASP A 64 3.29 2.05 4.21
CA ASP A 64 3.07 3.44 3.81
C ASP A 64 2.84 3.47 2.30
N ILE A 65 1.81 4.16 1.89
CA ILE A 65 1.45 4.30 0.47
C ILE A 65 1.59 5.77 0.08
N TRP A 66 2.45 6.02 -0.90
CA TRP A 66 2.70 7.35 -1.42
C TRP A 66 1.96 7.52 -2.73
N LEU A 67 1.10 8.52 -2.78
CA LEU A 67 0.19 8.73 -3.90
C LEU A 67 0.46 10.08 -4.58
N PRO A 68 0.12 10.23 -5.87
CA PRO A 68 0.15 11.54 -6.51
C PRO A 68 -0.70 12.55 -5.75
N LEU A 69 -0.33 13.82 -5.83
CA LEU A 69 -0.99 14.88 -5.03
C LEU A 69 -2.49 15.02 -5.30
N ALA A 70 -2.93 14.77 -6.52
CA ALA A 70 -4.33 14.90 -6.89
C ALA A 70 -5.19 13.68 -6.56
N THR A 71 -4.62 12.69 -5.89
CA THR A 71 -5.32 11.45 -5.56
C THR A 71 -6.37 11.68 -4.49
N THR A 72 -7.53 11.09 -4.66
CA THR A 72 -8.57 11.07 -3.63
C THR A 72 -8.42 9.85 -2.76
N VAL A 73 -8.21 10.06 -1.46
CA VAL A 73 -8.15 8.97 -0.48
C VAL A 73 -9.56 8.59 -0.08
N THR A 74 -9.88 7.31 -0.13
CA THR A 74 -11.24 6.80 0.07
C THR A 74 -11.42 6.04 1.37
N VAL A 75 -10.41 6.02 2.23
CA VAL A 75 -10.46 5.40 3.54
C VAL A 75 -10.25 6.43 4.64
N LEU A 76 -10.71 6.12 5.84
CA LEU A 76 -10.59 6.97 7.01
C LEU A 76 -9.65 6.36 8.04
N PRO A 77 -9.00 7.20 8.87
CA PRO A 77 -8.22 6.68 10.00
C PRO A 77 -9.07 5.79 10.89
N GLY A 78 -8.51 4.66 11.30
CA GLY A 78 -9.19 3.67 12.13
C GLY A 78 -10.08 2.70 11.38
N GLN A 79 -10.30 2.93 10.08
CA GLN A 79 -11.07 2.02 9.27
C GLN A 79 -10.31 0.69 9.07
N ARG A 80 -11.03 -0.42 9.21
CA ARG A 80 -10.49 -1.73 8.86
C ARG A 80 -10.64 -1.96 7.37
N THR A 81 -9.57 -2.42 6.72
CA THR A 81 -9.58 -2.71 5.30
C THR A 81 -9.54 -4.22 5.06
N VAL A 82 -10.11 -4.64 3.94
CA VAL A 82 -10.11 -6.03 3.50
C VAL A 82 -9.22 -6.14 2.28
N ALA A 83 -8.21 -6.99 2.37
CA ALA A 83 -7.22 -7.17 1.30
C ALA A 83 -7.90 -7.58 -0.01
N GLY A 84 -7.54 -6.90 -1.08
CA GLY A 84 -8.08 -7.16 -2.41
C GLY A 84 -9.51 -6.63 -2.64
N GLU A 85 -10.15 -6.06 -1.62
CA GLU A 85 -11.54 -5.60 -1.74
C GLU A 85 -11.71 -4.10 -1.47
N THR A 86 -11.12 -3.60 -0.38
CA THR A 86 -11.30 -2.21 0.00
C THR A 86 -10.54 -1.28 -0.94
N VAL A 87 -11.25 -0.32 -1.53
CA VAL A 87 -10.62 0.73 -2.33
C VAL A 87 -10.01 1.75 -1.38
N ILE A 88 -8.70 1.92 -1.45
CA ILE A 88 -7.96 2.83 -0.57
C ILE A 88 -7.93 4.24 -1.14
N ALA A 89 -7.80 4.36 -2.45
CA ALA A 89 -7.67 5.65 -3.11
C ALA A 89 -8.10 5.55 -4.57
N ASP A 90 -8.47 6.69 -5.13
CA ASP A 90 -8.79 6.85 -6.53
C ASP A 90 -7.71 7.72 -7.18
N LEU A 91 -6.91 7.13 -8.04
CA LEU A 91 -5.77 7.82 -8.66
C LEU A 91 -6.19 8.94 -9.61
N ASP A 92 -7.40 8.87 -10.16
CA ASP A 92 -7.90 9.90 -11.05
C ASP A 92 -8.30 11.17 -10.27
N GLY A 93 -8.44 11.06 -8.95
CA GLY A 93 -8.80 12.19 -8.11
C GLY A 93 -10.24 12.66 -8.28
N VAL A 94 -11.05 11.90 -9.02
CA VAL A 94 -12.45 12.25 -9.28
C VAL A 94 -13.37 11.30 -8.55
N MET A 95 -14.11 11.85 -7.59
CA MET A 95 -15.11 11.11 -6.84
C MET A 95 -16.46 11.79 -7.10
N THR A 96 -17.25 11.22 -7.98
CA THR A 96 -18.56 11.77 -8.33
C THR A 96 -19.64 11.40 -7.33
N GLU A 97 -19.42 10.31 -6.63
CA GLU A 97 -20.36 9.81 -5.64
C GLU A 97 -19.68 9.62 -4.31
N PRO A 98 -20.42 9.69 -3.22
CA PRO A 98 -19.87 9.33 -1.93
C PRO A 98 -19.26 7.95 -1.96
N THR A 99 -18.27 7.74 -1.14
CA THR A 99 -17.42 6.58 -1.16
C THR A 99 -18.07 5.30 -0.59
N GLN A 100 -19.31 5.37 -0.13
CA GLN A 100 -19.95 4.23 0.52
C GLN A 100 -19.95 2.96 -0.33
N THR A 101 -19.99 3.08 -1.63
CA THR A 101 -19.94 1.91 -2.51
C THR A 101 -18.54 1.36 -2.74
N ARG A 102 -17.52 2.10 -2.35
CA ARG A 102 -16.12 1.75 -2.58
C ARG A 102 -15.37 1.38 -1.33
N VAL A 103 -15.87 1.81 -0.20
CA VAL A 103 -15.15 1.68 1.07
C VAL A 103 -15.57 0.43 1.84
N THR A 104 -16.70 -0.10 1.53
CA THR A 104 -17.23 -1.30 2.21
C THR A 104 -16.48 -2.59 1.89
#